data_8f17d6946af89ea61401f90c3d130a45
#
_entry.id   8f17d6946af89ea61401f90c3d130a45
#
_cell.length_a   1.000
_cell.length_b   1.000
_cell.length_c   1.000
_cell.angle_alpha   90.00
_cell.angle_beta   90.00
_cell.angle_gamma   90.00
#
_symmetry.space_group_name_H-M   'P 1'
#
loop_
_entity.id
_entity.type
_entity.pdbx_description
1 polymer ?
#
loop_
_entity_poly.entity_id
_entity_poly.type
_entity_poly.pdbx_seq_one_letter_code
_entity_poly.pdbx_strand_id
1 'polypeptide(L)'
;MSGTWEKQNKVIPGAYINVRTNEPLRITPGERGTVMMLMEMSVGTDGQIYNVTAQESDLPAAATAEDKKLIAEALKKAQTIKVYKLPATHTQENVETALKAIKTEKWDVLCYPYDRKGDDAVKGIIATFVKDMTDDEGVKIQAVLANYAGDYEGIINVVQGIVLSGNEKLTASQTTAWVAGATAGATMYTSNTGMLYEGAVDVDPRMTKTEMETAIKAGKFIFKVDSSQNVTVVYDINSLTTVTTDKGQIFTKNRLIRTIYGIANDVASIFESNFIGKTNNNEEGRSLLKAALVDYFNTLQTVGAIQNFETDDITISEGDAIDAVVVTIAIQPVDSIEKIYITVNLS
;
A
#
# COMPACT_ATOMS: atom_id res chain seq x y z
N MET A 1 -42.21 19.87 24.85
CA MET A 1 -41.24 20.64 24.06
C MET A 1 -39.85 20.33 24.61
N SER A 2 -39.09 19.51 23.95
CA SER A 2 -37.70 19.25 24.28
C SER A 2 -36.84 20.32 23.62
N GLY A 3 -36.31 21.26 24.39
CA GLY A 3 -35.38 22.26 23.91
C GLY A 3 -33.96 21.84 24.22
N THR A 4 -33.04 21.99 23.24
CA THR A 4 -31.62 21.87 23.47
C THR A 4 -31.14 23.07 24.30
N TRP A 5 -30.14 22.87 25.19
CA TRP A 5 -29.56 23.95 25.97
C TRP A 5 -28.03 23.96 25.79
N GLU A 6 -27.49 25.15 25.60
CA GLU A 6 -26.04 25.37 25.56
C GLU A 6 -25.54 26.14 26.78
N LYS A 7 -26.44 26.84 27.49
CA LYS A 7 -26.14 27.62 28.70
C LYS A 7 -27.15 27.34 29.82
N GLN A 8 -26.69 27.32 31.05
CA GLN A 8 -27.52 27.05 32.25
C GLN A 8 -28.33 28.27 32.74
N ASN A 9 -28.72 29.16 31.84
CA ASN A 9 -29.45 30.41 32.17
C ASN A 9 -30.96 30.30 31.92
N LYS A 10 -31.55 29.12 32.10
CA LYS A 10 -33.01 28.92 31.91
C LYS A 10 -33.79 29.40 33.12
N VAL A 11 -34.83 30.16 32.89
CA VAL A 11 -35.63 30.80 33.95
C VAL A 11 -36.83 29.93 34.41
N ILE A 12 -37.33 29.05 33.51
CA ILE A 12 -38.46 28.20 33.77
C ILE A 12 -38.00 26.86 34.38
N PRO A 13 -38.54 26.42 35.54
CA PRO A 13 -38.25 25.10 36.07
C PRO A 13 -38.64 24.00 35.08
N GLY A 14 -37.70 23.08 34.78
CA GLY A 14 -37.90 22.00 33.83
C GLY A 14 -36.64 21.17 33.62
N ALA A 15 -36.78 20.02 33.03
CA ALA A 15 -35.64 19.21 32.60
C ALA A 15 -35.18 19.66 31.18
N TYR A 16 -33.94 20.12 31.11
CA TYR A 16 -33.29 20.52 29.85
C TYR A 16 -32.26 19.46 29.49
N ILE A 17 -32.63 18.58 28.53
CA ILE A 17 -31.85 17.40 28.18
C ILE A 17 -31.23 17.62 26.81
N ASN A 18 -29.89 17.66 26.75
CA ASN A 18 -29.16 17.55 25.50
C ASN A 18 -28.84 16.07 25.28
N VAL A 19 -29.47 15.49 24.28
CA VAL A 19 -29.06 14.19 23.75
C VAL A 19 -27.92 14.46 22.78
N ARG A 20 -26.69 14.20 23.20
CA ARG A 20 -25.54 14.12 22.30
C ARG A 20 -25.32 12.64 22.03
N THR A 21 -25.38 12.22 20.80
CA THR A 21 -24.77 10.99 20.35
C THR A 21 -23.27 11.23 20.39
N ASN A 22 -22.59 10.87 21.45
CA ASN A 22 -21.18 10.55 21.38
C ASN A 22 -21.11 9.19 20.71
N GLU A 23 -21.33 9.12 19.41
CA GLU A 23 -20.82 8.00 18.66
C GLU A 23 -19.30 8.09 18.79
N PRO A 24 -18.64 7.07 19.37
CA PRO A 24 -17.19 7.02 19.33
C PRO A 24 -16.78 7.13 17.86
N LEU A 25 -15.80 7.96 17.58
CA LEU A 25 -15.18 8.07 16.26
C LEU A 25 -14.74 6.65 15.86
N ARG A 26 -15.57 5.95 15.09
CA ARG A 26 -15.21 4.66 14.50
C ARG A 26 -14.23 4.95 13.39
N ILE A 27 -12.97 4.68 13.68
CA ILE A 27 -11.89 4.78 12.74
C ILE A 27 -11.79 3.41 12.07
N THR A 28 -12.29 3.35 10.83
CA THR A 28 -12.06 2.18 9.98
C THR A 28 -10.70 2.33 9.28
N PRO A 29 -9.94 1.22 9.10
CA PRO A 29 -8.76 1.25 8.25
C PRO A 29 -9.07 1.90 6.91
N GLY A 30 -8.17 2.78 6.45
CA GLY A 30 -8.38 3.55 5.22
C GLY A 30 -8.58 2.64 4.02
N GLU A 31 -9.41 3.07 3.07
CA GLU A 31 -9.59 2.36 1.80
C GLU A 31 -8.26 2.34 1.04
N ARG A 32 -7.84 1.13 0.66
CA ARG A 32 -6.67 0.84 -0.15
C ARG A 32 -7.12 0.21 -1.46
N GLY A 33 -6.19 0.12 -2.41
CA GLY A 33 -6.47 -0.56 -3.68
C GLY A 33 -6.29 0.33 -4.90
N THR A 34 -5.66 1.49 -4.73
CA THR A 34 -5.39 2.42 -5.84
C THR A 34 -3.94 2.28 -6.32
N VAL A 35 -3.78 1.96 -7.59
CA VAL A 35 -2.49 1.96 -8.29
C VAL A 35 -2.34 3.23 -9.11
N MET A 36 -1.24 3.96 -8.95
CA MET A 36 -0.79 4.98 -9.88
C MET A 36 0.12 4.34 -10.93
N MET A 37 -0.30 4.33 -12.19
CA MET A 37 0.44 3.73 -13.30
C MET A 37 0.97 4.82 -14.22
N LEU A 38 2.30 4.93 -14.36
CA LEU A 38 2.94 5.81 -15.33
C LEU A 38 3.03 5.07 -16.66
N MET A 39 2.21 5.44 -17.65
CA MET A 39 2.09 4.64 -18.87
C MET A 39 2.00 5.51 -20.13
N GLU A 40 2.70 5.07 -21.19
CA GLU A 40 2.49 5.56 -22.54
C GLU A 40 1.16 5.00 -23.07
N MET A 41 0.40 5.83 -23.77
CA MET A 41 -0.83 5.41 -24.44
C MET A 41 -0.86 5.99 -25.85
N SER A 42 -1.48 5.24 -26.77
CA SER A 42 -1.63 5.67 -28.17
C SER A 42 -2.55 6.87 -28.34
N VAL A 43 -3.43 7.13 -27.36
CA VAL A 43 -4.41 8.22 -27.36
C VAL A 43 -4.45 8.92 -26.00
N GLY A 44 -5.11 10.08 -25.97
CA GLY A 44 -5.26 10.89 -24.76
C GLY A 44 -4.25 12.05 -24.71
N THR A 45 -4.36 12.87 -23.68
CA THR A 45 -3.51 14.06 -23.48
C THR A 45 -2.35 13.72 -22.55
N ASP A 46 -1.13 14.07 -22.95
CA ASP A 46 0.07 13.90 -22.12
C ASP A 46 -0.08 14.68 -20.81
N GLY A 47 0.32 14.03 -19.71
CA GLY A 47 0.20 14.63 -18.38
C GLY A 47 -1.18 14.54 -17.74
N GLN A 48 -2.19 14.02 -18.43
CA GLN A 48 -3.52 13.79 -17.86
C GLN A 48 -3.58 12.48 -17.08
N ILE A 49 -4.35 12.49 -15.98
CA ILE A 49 -4.66 11.30 -15.19
C ILE A 49 -6.03 10.78 -15.57
N TYR A 50 -6.14 9.49 -15.86
CA TYR A 50 -7.38 8.78 -16.18
C TYR A 50 -7.67 7.77 -15.07
N ASN A 51 -8.90 7.80 -14.53
CA ASN A 51 -9.32 6.83 -13.51
C ASN A 51 -10.01 5.65 -14.19
N VAL A 52 -9.63 4.44 -13.79
CA VAL A 52 -10.22 3.21 -14.31
C VAL A 52 -10.54 2.27 -13.16
N THR A 53 -11.78 1.83 -13.11
CA THR A 53 -12.28 0.80 -12.19
C THR A 53 -12.86 -0.36 -12.99
N ALA A 54 -13.31 -1.40 -12.32
CA ALA A 54 -14.02 -2.52 -12.98
C ALA A 54 -15.35 -2.08 -13.65
N GLN A 55 -15.94 -0.97 -13.22
CA GLN A 55 -17.27 -0.50 -13.67
C GLN A 55 -17.19 0.74 -14.56
N GLU A 56 -16.24 1.62 -14.30
CA GLU A 56 -16.14 2.92 -14.96
C GLU A 56 -14.72 3.17 -15.47
N SER A 57 -14.59 3.88 -16.59
CA SER A 57 -13.32 4.22 -17.20
C SER A 57 -13.36 5.59 -17.85
N ASP A 58 -12.43 6.47 -17.44
CA ASP A 58 -12.20 7.78 -18.04
C ASP A 58 -11.28 7.73 -19.26
N LEU A 59 -10.84 6.53 -19.67
CA LEU A 59 -9.99 6.39 -20.86
C LEU A 59 -10.70 6.91 -22.11
N PRO A 60 -9.95 7.56 -23.04
CA PRO A 60 -10.50 7.97 -24.31
C PRO A 60 -11.17 6.80 -25.04
N ALA A 61 -12.31 7.03 -25.67
CA ALA A 61 -13.06 5.97 -26.38
C ALA A 61 -12.22 5.26 -27.48
N ALA A 62 -11.21 5.95 -28.02
CA ALA A 62 -10.28 5.41 -29.01
C ALA A 62 -9.13 4.60 -28.41
N ALA A 63 -9.06 4.40 -27.07
CA ALA A 63 -8.02 3.62 -26.43
C ALA A 63 -8.04 2.17 -26.93
N THR A 64 -6.88 1.70 -27.40
CA THR A 64 -6.69 0.40 -28.02
C THR A 64 -6.69 -0.74 -26.98
N ALA A 65 -6.73 -1.99 -27.45
CA ALA A 65 -6.57 -3.15 -26.59
C ALA A 65 -5.18 -3.16 -25.91
N GLU A 66 -4.14 -2.69 -26.60
CA GLU A 66 -2.78 -2.60 -26.04
C GLU A 66 -2.70 -1.55 -24.95
N ASP A 67 -3.34 -0.37 -25.11
CA ASP A 67 -3.45 0.66 -24.06
C ASP A 67 -4.13 0.12 -22.80
N LYS A 68 -5.09 -0.78 -22.95
CA LYS A 68 -5.89 -1.33 -21.85
C LYS A 68 -5.28 -2.56 -21.19
N LYS A 69 -4.33 -3.24 -21.85
CA LYS A 69 -3.78 -4.52 -21.43
C LYS A 69 -3.20 -4.51 -20.02
N LEU A 70 -2.27 -3.61 -19.74
CA LEU A 70 -1.62 -3.52 -18.42
C LEU A 70 -2.58 -3.01 -17.34
N ILE A 71 -3.50 -2.14 -17.71
CA ILE A 71 -4.57 -1.68 -16.82
C ILE A 71 -5.45 -2.86 -16.41
N ALA A 72 -5.84 -3.72 -17.37
CA ALA A 72 -6.63 -4.93 -17.09
C ALA A 72 -5.87 -5.93 -16.19
N GLU A 73 -4.56 -6.10 -16.39
CA GLU A 73 -3.73 -6.92 -15.51
C GLU A 73 -3.73 -6.39 -14.07
N ALA A 74 -3.58 -5.10 -13.87
CA ALA A 74 -3.62 -4.49 -12.54
C ALA A 74 -5.01 -4.57 -11.89
N LEU A 75 -6.09 -4.37 -12.66
CA LEU A 75 -7.48 -4.45 -12.18
C LEU A 75 -7.92 -5.85 -11.75
N LYS A 76 -7.16 -6.91 -12.09
CA LYS A 76 -7.45 -8.26 -11.54
C LYS A 76 -7.42 -8.27 -10.00
N LYS A 77 -6.71 -7.33 -9.38
CA LYS A 77 -6.51 -7.27 -7.93
C LYS A 77 -6.76 -5.89 -7.33
N ALA A 78 -6.47 -4.80 -8.05
CA ALA A 78 -6.71 -3.44 -7.58
C ALA A 78 -8.17 -3.04 -7.73
N GLN A 79 -8.60 -2.05 -6.96
CA GLN A 79 -9.93 -1.44 -7.06
C GLN A 79 -9.95 -0.33 -8.11
N THR A 80 -8.90 0.49 -8.12
CA THR A 80 -8.78 1.66 -9.00
C THR A 80 -7.38 1.75 -9.57
N ILE A 81 -7.29 2.03 -10.85
CA ILE A 81 -6.05 2.40 -11.52
C ILE A 81 -6.13 3.86 -11.94
N LYS A 82 -5.21 4.67 -11.46
CA LYS A 82 -4.98 6.04 -11.93
C LYS A 82 -3.85 5.97 -12.96
N VAL A 83 -4.17 6.16 -14.23
CA VAL A 83 -3.19 6.15 -15.31
C VAL A 83 -2.71 7.57 -15.57
N TYR A 84 -1.46 7.87 -15.22
CA TYR A 84 -0.82 9.10 -15.70
C TYR A 84 -0.26 8.84 -17.09
N LYS A 85 -0.80 9.55 -18.08
CA LYS A 85 -0.35 9.38 -19.47
C LYS A 85 0.98 10.06 -19.70
N LEU A 86 2.00 9.24 -19.96
CA LEU A 86 3.29 9.71 -20.45
C LEU A 86 3.24 9.96 -21.97
N PRO A 87 4.08 10.88 -22.50
CA PRO A 87 4.32 11.01 -23.93
C PRO A 87 4.80 9.69 -24.54
N ALA A 88 4.47 9.43 -25.80
CA ALA A 88 5.07 8.33 -26.54
C ALA A 88 6.59 8.49 -26.57
N THR A 89 7.32 7.42 -26.25
CA THR A 89 8.79 7.45 -26.12
C THR A 89 9.26 8.45 -25.03
N HIS A 90 8.63 8.40 -23.86
CA HIS A 90 8.91 9.31 -22.75
C HIS A 90 10.40 9.31 -22.36
N THR A 91 10.84 10.46 -21.86
CA THR A 91 12.20 10.71 -21.33
C THR A 91 12.19 10.68 -19.80
N GLN A 92 13.38 10.70 -19.21
CA GLN A 92 13.56 10.89 -17.77
C GLN A 92 12.82 12.15 -17.25
N GLU A 93 12.95 13.27 -17.95
CA GLU A 93 12.30 14.54 -17.59
C GLU A 93 10.76 14.43 -17.57
N ASN A 94 10.18 13.63 -18.48
CA ASN A 94 8.75 13.37 -18.47
C ASN A 94 8.32 12.61 -17.22
N VAL A 95 9.13 11.65 -16.76
CA VAL A 95 8.85 10.92 -15.52
C VAL A 95 9.02 11.82 -14.30
N GLU A 96 10.06 12.65 -14.23
CA GLU A 96 10.23 13.64 -13.15
C GLU A 96 9.03 14.61 -13.08
N THR A 97 8.51 15.02 -14.22
CA THR A 97 7.30 15.86 -14.30
C THR A 97 6.07 15.10 -13.82
N ALA A 98 5.94 13.84 -14.22
CA ALA A 98 4.86 12.96 -13.75
C ALA A 98 4.90 12.79 -12.22
N LEU A 99 6.06 12.50 -11.65
CA LEU A 99 6.23 12.32 -10.20
C LEU A 99 5.83 13.58 -9.42
N LYS A 100 6.16 14.78 -9.94
CA LYS A 100 5.72 16.04 -9.33
C LYS A 100 4.20 16.20 -9.38
N ALA A 101 3.57 15.83 -10.50
CA ALA A 101 2.12 15.96 -10.68
C ALA A 101 1.33 14.99 -9.79
N ILE A 102 1.81 13.74 -9.62
CA ILE A 102 1.10 12.73 -8.82
C ILE A 102 1.35 12.85 -7.31
N LYS A 103 2.24 13.73 -6.88
CA LYS A 103 2.60 13.93 -5.46
C LYS A 103 1.41 14.34 -4.59
N THR A 104 0.47 15.09 -5.16
CA THR A 104 -0.75 15.55 -4.48
C THR A 104 -1.95 14.64 -4.68
N GLU A 105 -1.79 13.57 -5.44
CA GLU A 105 -2.85 12.59 -5.70
C GLU A 105 -2.85 11.49 -4.64
N LYS A 106 -4.03 10.98 -4.30
CA LYS A 106 -4.14 9.83 -3.37
C LYS A 106 -4.03 8.51 -4.14
N TRP A 107 -3.08 7.69 -3.77
CA TRP A 107 -2.81 6.34 -4.31
C TRP A 107 -1.90 5.57 -3.35
N ASP A 108 -1.82 4.23 -3.52
CA ASP A 108 -1.10 3.34 -2.61
C ASP A 108 0.20 2.79 -3.19
N VAL A 109 0.19 2.45 -4.48
CA VAL A 109 1.30 1.78 -5.15
C VAL A 109 1.57 2.42 -6.50
N LEU A 110 2.84 2.76 -6.76
CA LEU A 110 3.30 3.25 -8.06
C LEU A 110 3.74 2.08 -8.94
N CYS A 111 3.29 2.07 -10.19
CA CYS A 111 3.69 1.11 -11.22
C CYS A 111 4.41 1.84 -12.36
N TYR A 112 5.63 1.38 -12.68
CA TYR A 112 6.36 1.82 -13.87
C TYR A 112 6.68 0.59 -14.73
N PRO A 113 5.88 0.29 -15.79
CA PRO A 113 5.94 -0.96 -16.53
C PRO A 113 6.96 -0.95 -17.66
N TYR A 114 8.13 -0.33 -17.45
CA TYR A 114 9.19 -0.23 -18.45
C TYR A 114 10.52 -0.71 -17.90
N ASP A 115 11.36 -1.25 -18.81
CA ASP A 115 12.70 -1.75 -18.54
C ASP A 115 13.55 -1.66 -19.82
N ARG A 116 13.62 -0.46 -20.40
CA ARG A 116 14.37 -0.17 -21.61
C ARG A 116 15.84 0.12 -21.24
N LYS A 117 16.70 0.08 -22.23
CA LYS A 117 18.09 0.50 -22.05
C LYS A 117 18.13 1.98 -21.60
N GLY A 118 18.63 2.23 -20.40
CA GLY A 118 18.70 3.56 -19.79
C GLY A 118 17.63 3.83 -18.72
N ASP A 119 16.62 2.97 -18.59
CA ASP A 119 15.55 3.14 -17.60
C ASP A 119 16.04 2.95 -16.15
N ASP A 120 17.24 2.41 -15.92
CA ASP A 120 17.79 2.30 -14.57
C ASP A 120 17.93 3.65 -13.86
N ALA A 121 18.27 4.71 -14.60
CA ALA A 121 18.29 6.06 -14.06
C ALA A 121 16.89 6.53 -13.66
N VAL A 122 15.88 6.25 -14.50
CA VAL A 122 14.46 6.56 -14.23
C VAL A 122 13.96 5.80 -13.00
N LYS A 123 14.26 4.51 -12.89
CA LYS A 123 13.92 3.69 -11.73
C LYS A 123 14.58 4.21 -10.46
N GLY A 124 15.83 4.69 -10.54
CA GLY A 124 16.54 5.36 -9.44
C GLY A 124 15.82 6.61 -8.95
N ILE A 125 15.32 7.44 -9.87
CA ILE A 125 14.53 8.62 -9.55
C ILE A 125 13.20 8.23 -8.89
N ILE A 126 12.52 7.21 -9.40
CA ILE A 126 11.29 6.69 -8.78
C ILE A 126 11.57 6.19 -7.37
N ALA A 127 12.67 5.44 -7.16
CA ALA A 127 13.04 4.94 -5.84
C ALA A 127 13.34 6.08 -4.86
N THR A 128 14.04 7.13 -5.31
CA THR A 128 14.27 8.35 -4.52
C THR A 128 12.95 9.03 -4.19
N PHE A 129 12.06 9.21 -5.15
CA PHE A 129 10.74 9.80 -4.93
C PHE A 129 9.92 9.03 -3.88
N VAL A 130 9.89 7.69 -3.93
CA VAL A 130 9.20 6.86 -2.93
C VAL A 130 9.80 7.06 -1.53
N LYS A 131 11.12 7.20 -1.44
CA LYS A 131 11.81 7.47 -0.19
C LYS A 131 11.47 8.86 0.34
N ASP A 132 11.53 9.90 -0.49
CA ASP A 132 11.21 11.28 -0.13
C ASP A 132 9.74 11.41 0.32
N MET A 133 8.80 10.74 -0.35
CA MET A 133 7.40 10.68 0.09
C MET A 133 7.26 10.07 1.49
N THR A 134 8.07 9.05 1.77
CA THR A 134 8.06 8.35 3.07
C THR A 134 8.73 9.17 4.16
N ASP A 135 9.89 9.77 3.89
CA ASP A 135 10.76 10.40 4.90
C ASP A 135 10.41 11.89 5.10
N ASP A 136 10.11 12.62 4.02
CA ASP A 136 9.90 14.06 4.05
C ASP A 136 8.40 14.44 4.08
N GLU A 137 7.57 13.77 3.27
CA GLU A 137 6.14 14.08 3.17
C GLU A 137 5.28 13.29 4.17
N GLY A 138 5.85 12.27 4.82
CA GLY A 138 5.14 11.43 5.77
C GLY A 138 4.12 10.46 5.15
N VAL A 139 4.02 10.40 3.80
CA VAL A 139 3.10 9.52 3.08
C VAL A 139 3.81 8.22 2.72
N LYS A 140 3.33 7.10 3.27
CA LYS A 140 3.95 5.78 3.10
C LYS A 140 3.37 5.07 1.88
N ILE A 141 4.22 4.84 0.88
CA ILE A 141 3.86 4.25 -0.41
C ILE A 141 4.89 3.20 -0.85
N GLN A 142 4.52 2.35 -1.80
CA GLN A 142 5.45 1.42 -2.45
C GLN A 142 5.48 1.65 -3.97
N ALA A 143 6.57 1.29 -4.63
CA ALA A 143 6.65 1.21 -6.09
C ALA A 143 7.05 -0.19 -6.54
N VAL A 144 6.50 -0.62 -7.69
CA VAL A 144 6.81 -1.89 -8.33
C VAL A 144 7.58 -1.61 -9.60
N LEU A 145 8.82 -2.09 -9.62
CA LEU A 145 9.79 -1.87 -10.70
C LEU A 145 10.32 -3.21 -11.21
N ALA A 146 10.68 -3.27 -12.49
CA ALA A 146 11.29 -4.46 -13.05
C ALA A 146 12.82 -4.39 -12.98
N ASN A 147 13.45 -5.51 -12.61
CA ASN A 147 14.90 -5.68 -12.61
C ASN A 147 15.67 -4.54 -11.90
N TYR A 148 15.12 -4.03 -10.80
CA TYR A 148 15.73 -2.95 -10.03
C TYR A 148 15.95 -3.34 -8.57
N ALA A 149 17.20 -3.54 -8.19
CA ALA A 149 17.63 -3.88 -6.83
C ALA A 149 17.77 -2.61 -5.99
N GLY A 150 16.64 -2.07 -5.51
CA GLY A 150 16.59 -0.81 -4.76
C GLY A 150 17.10 -0.87 -3.32
N ASP A 151 17.29 -2.06 -2.76
CA ASP A 151 17.62 -2.31 -1.34
C ASP A 151 16.81 -1.43 -0.37
N TYR A 152 15.51 -1.37 -0.62
CA TYR A 152 14.58 -0.53 0.13
C TYR A 152 13.20 -1.20 0.23
N GLU A 153 12.56 -1.13 1.41
CA GLU A 153 11.26 -1.75 1.67
C GLU A 153 10.10 -1.15 0.86
N GLY A 154 10.25 0.08 0.39
CA GLY A 154 9.28 0.75 -0.48
C GLY A 154 9.35 0.29 -1.94
N ILE A 155 10.32 -0.55 -2.33
CA ILE A 155 10.50 -1.01 -3.71
C ILE A 155 10.29 -2.51 -3.83
N ILE A 156 9.44 -2.94 -4.76
CA ILE A 156 9.23 -4.34 -5.13
C ILE A 156 9.89 -4.60 -6.47
N ASN A 157 10.84 -5.55 -6.51
CA ASN A 157 11.67 -5.86 -7.67
C ASN A 157 11.17 -7.10 -8.40
N VAL A 158 10.44 -6.94 -9.50
CA VAL A 158 9.91 -8.02 -10.34
C VAL A 158 10.93 -8.41 -11.40
N VAL A 159 11.27 -9.71 -11.50
CA VAL A 159 12.35 -10.17 -12.40
C VAL A 159 11.91 -11.24 -13.40
N GLN A 160 10.63 -11.62 -13.41
CA GLN A 160 10.09 -12.64 -14.32
C GLN A 160 8.94 -12.09 -15.14
N GLY A 161 8.90 -12.54 -16.38
CA GLY A 161 7.73 -12.43 -17.25
C GLY A 161 6.72 -13.56 -17.00
N ILE A 162 5.53 -13.38 -17.55
CA ILE A 162 4.41 -14.32 -17.44
C ILE A 162 3.94 -14.71 -18.83
N VAL A 163 3.59 -15.98 -19.00
CA VAL A 163 2.90 -16.47 -20.19
C VAL A 163 1.43 -16.61 -19.86
N LEU A 164 0.59 -15.84 -20.56
CA LEU A 164 -0.86 -15.90 -20.40
C LEU A 164 -1.47 -17.04 -21.27
N SER A 165 -2.70 -17.41 -20.96
CA SER A 165 -3.49 -18.31 -21.80
C SER A 165 -3.61 -17.71 -23.22
N GLY A 166 -3.38 -18.55 -24.25
CA GLY A 166 -3.27 -18.05 -25.64
C GLY A 166 -1.84 -17.75 -26.10
N ASN A 167 -0.84 -18.09 -25.29
CA ASN A 167 0.58 -17.94 -25.60
C ASN A 167 1.09 -16.48 -25.65
N GLU A 168 0.30 -15.54 -25.16
CA GLU A 168 0.71 -14.15 -25.00
C GLU A 168 1.74 -14.04 -23.88
N LYS A 169 2.85 -13.33 -24.14
CA LYS A 169 3.93 -13.16 -23.16
C LYS A 169 3.94 -11.72 -22.62
N LEU A 170 3.94 -11.61 -21.30
CA LEU A 170 4.27 -10.38 -20.60
C LEU A 170 5.74 -10.40 -20.19
N THR A 171 6.47 -9.34 -20.45
CA THR A 171 7.84 -9.15 -19.93
C THR A 171 7.82 -8.93 -18.41
N ALA A 172 8.97 -9.01 -17.76
CA ALA A 172 9.08 -8.67 -16.34
C ALA A 172 8.54 -7.26 -16.03
N SER A 173 8.81 -6.29 -16.92
CA SER A 173 8.30 -4.93 -16.77
C SER A 173 6.78 -4.85 -16.91
N GLN A 174 6.18 -5.55 -17.82
CA GLN A 174 4.73 -5.62 -17.97
C GLN A 174 4.05 -6.36 -16.81
N THR A 175 4.73 -7.36 -16.23
CA THR A 175 4.26 -8.10 -15.05
C THR A 175 4.15 -7.22 -13.81
N THR A 176 4.90 -6.11 -13.75
CA THR A 176 4.79 -5.11 -12.65
C THR A 176 3.37 -4.59 -12.47
N ALA A 177 2.58 -4.53 -13.54
CA ALA A 177 1.19 -4.07 -13.47
C ALA A 177 0.32 -4.97 -12.57
N TRP A 178 0.38 -6.30 -12.76
CA TRP A 178 -0.33 -7.23 -11.89
C TRP A 178 0.19 -7.20 -10.46
N VAL A 179 1.53 -7.14 -10.27
CA VAL A 179 2.13 -7.09 -8.93
C VAL A 179 1.74 -5.81 -8.20
N ALA A 180 1.66 -4.68 -8.90
CA ALA A 180 1.18 -3.42 -8.32
C ALA A 180 -0.30 -3.54 -7.90
N GLY A 181 -1.13 -4.13 -8.77
CA GLY A 181 -2.53 -4.41 -8.44
C GLY A 181 -2.67 -5.32 -7.23
N ALA A 182 -1.92 -6.43 -7.17
CA ALA A 182 -1.91 -7.36 -6.05
C ALA A 182 -1.42 -6.71 -4.75
N THR A 183 -0.43 -5.81 -4.83
CA THR A 183 0.11 -5.09 -3.66
C THR A 183 -0.87 -4.05 -3.14
N ALA A 184 -1.49 -3.27 -4.02
CA ALA A 184 -2.47 -2.25 -3.64
C ALA A 184 -3.78 -2.88 -3.13
N GLY A 185 -4.28 -3.92 -3.80
CA GLY A 185 -5.54 -4.58 -3.45
C GLY A 185 -5.46 -5.52 -2.24
N ALA A 186 -4.27 -5.88 -1.79
CA ALA A 186 -4.10 -6.71 -0.59
C ALA A 186 -4.44 -5.91 0.67
N THR A 187 -5.20 -6.53 1.58
CA THR A 187 -5.46 -5.97 2.90
C THR A 187 -4.19 -5.93 3.76
N MET A 188 -4.20 -5.15 4.85
CA MET A 188 -3.07 -5.06 5.78
C MET A 188 -2.70 -6.41 6.42
N TYR A 189 -3.65 -7.35 6.51
CA TYR A 189 -3.47 -8.65 7.17
C TYR A 189 -3.33 -9.82 6.19
N THR A 190 -3.20 -9.57 4.87
CA THR A 190 -3.09 -10.61 3.85
C THR A 190 -1.71 -10.62 3.21
N SER A 191 -1.10 -11.80 3.03
CA SER A 191 0.12 -11.99 2.24
C SER A 191 -0.23 -12.40 0.82
N ASN A 192 0.54 -11.92 -0.15
CA ASN A 192 0.45 -12.38 -1.53
C ASN A 192 1.26 -13.67 -1.78
N THR A 193 1.97 -14.22 -0.78
CA THR A 193 2.64 -15.53 -0.90
C THR A 193 1.64 -16.61 -1.28
N GLY A 194 1.92 -17.35 -2.34
CA GLY A 194 1.02 -18.39 -2.87
C GLY A 194 -0.19 -17.85 -3.66
N MET A 195 -0.32 -16.53 -3.83
CA MET A 195 -1.41 -15.94 -4.60
C MET A 195 -1.35 -16.38 -6.06
N LEU A 196 -2.50 -16.80 -6.59
CA LEU A 196 -2.67 -17.20 -7.99
C LEU A 196 -2.63 -15.97 -8.90
N TYR A 197 -1.87 -16.08 -10.00
CA TYR A 197 -1.92 -15.14 -11.10
C TYR A 197 -2.98 -15.61 -12.10
N GLU A 198 -4.15 -15.01 -12.09
CA GLU A 198 -5.28 -15.40 -12.94
C GLU A 198 -4.96 -15.23 -14.42
N GLY A 199 -5.23 -16.28 -15.20
CA GLY A 199 -4.98 -16.31 -16.64
C GLY A 199 -3.55 -16.61 -17.05
N ALA A 200 -2.61 -16.75 -16.09
CA ALA A 200 -1.26 -17.20 -16.37
C ALA A 200 -1.19 -18.73 -16.47
N VAL A 201 -0.38 -19.22 -17.39
CA VAL A 201 -0.13 -20.66 -17.62
C VAL A 201 1.33 -21.05 -17.42
N ASP A 202 2.24 -20.08 -17.49
CA ASP A 202 3.67 -20.32 -17.30
C ASP A 202 4.40 -19.05 -16.86
N VAL A 203 5.65 -19.20 -16.44
CA VAL A 203 6.59 -18.12 -16.07
C VAL A 203 7.82 -18.14 -16.98
N ASP A 204 8.37 -16.98 -17.28
CA ASP A 204 9.54 -16.85 -18.15
C ASP A 204 10.58 -15.89 -17.55
N PRO A 205 11.80 -16.37 -17.19
CA PRO A 205 12.24 -17.77 -17.23
C PRO A 205 11.69 -18.62 -16.07
N ARG A 206 11.52 -19.92 -16.26
CA ARG A 206 11.35 -20.86 -15.14
C ARG A 206 12.64 -20.95 -14.33
N MET A 207 12.52 -21.00 -13.03
CA MET A 207 13.64 -21.12 -12.09
C MET A 207 13.63 -22.47 -11.37
N THR A 208 14.80 -23.05 -11.16
CA THR A 208 15.00 -24.17 -10.26
C THR A 208 14.85 -23.72 -8.80
N LYS A 209 14.71 -24.67 -7.88
CA LYS A 209 14.62 -24.36 -6.44
C LYS A 209 15.79 -23.51 -5.95
N THR A 210 17.02 -23.85 -6.33
CA THR A 210 18.25 -23.13 -5.94
C THR A 210 18.27 -21.69 -6.51
N GLU A 211 17.83 -21.50 -7.76
CA GLU A 211 17.72 -20.17 -8.36
C GLU A 211 16.66 -19.34 -7.66
N MET A 212 15.49 -19.91 -7.32
CA MET A 212 14.46 -19.23 -6.53
C MET A 212 14.96 -18.82 -5.16
N GLU A 213 15.68 -19.69 -4.44
CA GLU A 213 16.27 -19.37 -3.14
C GLU A 213 17.27 -18.20 -3.25
N THR A 214 18.09 -18.20 -4.31
CA THR A 214 19.05 -17.14 -4.59
C THR A 214 18.34 -15.82 -4.92
N ALA A 215 17.29 -15.88 -5.74
CA ALA A 215 16.51 -14.72 -6.10
C ALA A 215 15.81 -14.09 -4.87
N ILE A 216 15.21 -14.90 -4.00
CA ILE A 216 14.57 -14.44 -2.76
C ILE A 216 15.59 -13.75 -1.84
N LYS A 217 16.78 -14.33 -1.66
CA LYS A 217 17.86 -13.72 -0.87
C LYS A 217 18.35 -12.38 -1.45
N ALA A 218 18.20 -12.20 -2.75
CA ALA A 218 18.52 -10.96 -3.46
C ALA A 218 17.33 -9.97 -3.54
N GLY A 219 16.26 -10.15 -2.74
CA GLY A 219 15.11 -9.25 -2.69
C GLY A 219 14.30 -9.21 -3.98
N LYS A 220 14.25 -10.32 -4.73
CA LYS A 220 13.52 -10.43 -6.00
C LYS A 220 12.15 -11.04 -5.79
N PHE A 221 11.12 -10.36 -6.30
CA PHE A 221 9.76 -10.88 -6.34
C PHE A 221 9.61 -11.83 -7.54
N ILE A 222 9.27 -13.07 -7.26
CA ILE A 222 9.25 -14.14 -8.26
C ILE A 222 7.99 -15.01 -8.20
N PHE A 223 7.72 -15.67 -9.32
CA PHE A 223 6.62 -16.61 -9.49
C PHE A 223 7.15 -18.03 -9.74
N LYS A 224 6.29 -19.01 -9.54
CA LYS A 224 6.52 -20.40 -9.89
C LYS A 224 5.27 -21.03 -10.47
N VAL A 225 5.44 -22.10 -11.23
CA VAL A 225 4.35 -23.02 -11.56
C VAL A 225 4.29 -24.06 -10.45
N ASP A 226 3.13 -24.19 -9.80
CA ASP A 226 2.91 -25.16 -8.74
C ASP A 226 2.59 -26.58 -9.27
N SER A 227 2.39 -27.55 -8.36
CA SER A 227 2.06 -28.92 -8.71
C SER A 227 0.71 -29.08 -9.43
N SER A 228 -0.18 -28.11 -9.29
CA SER A 228 -1.49 -28.04 -9.96
C SER A 228 -1.44 -27.27 -11.29
N GLN A 229 -0.25 -26.93 -11.77
CA GLN A 229 0.02 -26.15 -12.97
C GLN A 229 -0.51 -24.72 -12.91
N ASN A 230 -0.64 -24.15 -11.71
CA ASN A 230 -0.98 -22.76 -11.51
C ASN A 230 0.28 -21.92 -11.37
N VAL A 231 0.25 -20.71 -11.92
CA VAL A 231 1.29 -19.71 -11.68
C VAL A 231 0.97 -18.97 -10.36
N THR A 232 1.89 -19.07 -9.40
CA THR A 232 1.70 -18.50 -8.07
C THR A 232 2.92 -17.69 -7.63
N VAL A 233 2.67 -16.69 -6.77
CA VAL A 233 3.74 -15.92 -6.10
C VAL A 233 4.52 -16.83 -5.16
N VAL A 234 5.86 -16.85 -5.28
CA VAL A 234 6.71 -17.67 -4.40
C VAL A 234 6.77 -17.09 -3.00
N TYR A 235 7.04 -15.78 -2.89
CA TYR A 235 7.21 -15.10 -1.61
C TYR A 235 6.90 -13.61 -1.75
N ASP A 236 6.07 -13.07 -0.85
CA ASP A 236 5.63 -11.66 -0.87
C ASP A 236 6.66 -10.77 -0.17
N ILE A 237 7.74 -10.46 -0.88
CA ILE A 237 8.88 -9.69 -0.40
C ILE A 237 9.14 -8.44 -1.24
N ASN A 238 9.83 -7.48 -0.65
CA ASN A 238 10.35 -6.29 -1.32
C ASN A 238 11.85 -6.43 -1.62
N SER A 239 12.48 -5.36 -2.11
CA SER A 239 13.88 -5.37 -2.52
C SER A 239 14.88 -5.18 -1.37
N LEU A 240 14.44 -4.98 -0.13
CA LEU A 240 15.32 -4.79 1.02
C LEU A 240 16.13 -6.06 1.30
N THR A 241 17.45 -5.95 1.29
CA THR A 241 18.40 -7.03 1.58
C THR A 241 19.34 -6.67 2.73
N THR A 242 19.61 -5.39 2.92
CA THR A 242 20.46 -4.89 4.00
C THR A 242 19.63 -4.68 5.27
N VAL A 243 19.76 -5.61 6.22
CA VAL A 243 19.07 -5.56 7.52
C VAL A 243 19.92 -4.82 8.53
N THR A 244 19.33 -3.89 9.27
CA THR A 244 19.98 -3.09 10.33
C THR A 244 19.27 -3.28 11.66
N THR A 245 19.79 -2.66 12.74
CA THR A 245 19.12 -2.65 14.05
C THR A 245 17.76 -1.96 14.00
N ASP A 246 17.62 -0.93 13.18
CA ASP A 246 16.39 -0.12 13.06
C ASP A 246 15.41 -0.71 12.05
N LYS A 247 15.93 -1.40 11.01
CA LYS A 247 15.16 -2.10 9.99
C LYS A 247 15.50 -3.60 10.01
N GLY A 248 14.82 -4.33 10.89
CA GLY A 248 15.00 -5.77 11.04
C GLY A 248 14.42 -6.59 9.88
N GLN A 249 14.57 -7.93 9.96
CA GLN A 249 14.11 -8.87 8.94
C GLN A 249 12.61 -8.72 8.57
N ILE A 250 11.79 -8.20 9.47
CA ILE A 250 10.36 -7.99 9.24
C ILE A 250 10.10 -6.98 8.10
N PHE A 251 11.00 -6.01 7.89
CA PHE A 251 10.87 -5.01 6.84
C PHE A 251 11.09 -5.57 5.41
N THR A 252 11.59 -6.80 5.27
CA THR A 252 11.72 -7.45 3.96
C THR A 252 10.39 -7.99 3.41
N LYS A 253 9.33 -8.05 4.23
CA LYS A 253 8.05 -8.65 3.87
C LYS A 253 6.98 -7.60 3.54
N ASN A 254 6.40 -7.69 2.36
CA ASN A 254 5.39 -6.73 1.90
C ASN A 254 4.13 -6.71 2.77
N ARG A 255 3.69 -7.86 3.30
CA ARG A 255 2.57 -7.90 4.24
C ARG A 255 2.81 -7.00 5.45
N LEU A 256 3.99 -7.11 6.07
CA LEU A 256 4.32 -6.33 7.26
C LEU A 256 4.53 -4.86 6.92
N ILE A 257 5.12 -4.56 5.75
CA ILE A 257 5.20 -3.18 5.26
C ILE A 257 3.81 -2.60 5.02
N ARG A 258 2.88 -3.33 4.40
CA ARG A 258 1.49 -2.86 4.22
C ARG A 258 0.82 -2.56 5.57
N THR A 259 1.03 -3.40 6.59
CA THR A 259 0.51 -3.15 7.94
C THR A 259 1.11 -1.86 8.52
N ILE A 260 2.44 -1.72 8.53
CA ILE A 260 3.14 -0.58 9.12
C ILE A 260 2.81 0.71 8.36
N TYR A 261 2.86 0.69 7.03
CA TYR A 261 2.56 1.84 6.18
C TYR A 261 1.08 2.24 6.26
N GLY A 262 0.18 1.25 6.27
CA GLY A 262 -1.25 1.50 6.46
C GLY A 262 -1.53 2.17 7.79
N ILE A 263 -0.97 1.66 8.89
CA ILE A 263 -1.12 2.28 10.21
C ILE A 263 -0.61 3.73 10.20
N ALA A 264 0.57 3.99 9.64
CA ALA A 264 1.13 5.32 9.61
C ALA A 264 0.23 6.30 8.84
N ASN A 265 -0.24 5.92 7.65
CA ASN A 265 -1.13 6.74 6.84
C ASN A 265 -2.51 6.94 7.49
N ASP A 266 -3.08 5.89 8.10
CA ASP A 266 -4.37 5.97 8.78
C ASP A 266 -4.30 6.87 10.02
N VAL A 267 -3.27 6.72 10.86
CA VAL A 267 -3.08 7.57 12.04
C VAL A 267 -2.92 9.04 11.64
N ALA A 268 -2.14 9.33 10.60
CA ALA A 268 -1.99 10.68 10.06
C ALA A 268 -3.35 11.25 9.59
N SER A 269 -4.10 10.48 8.80
CA SER A 269 -5.43 10.87 8.29
C SER A 269 -6.46 11.08 9.41
N ILE A 270 -6.44 10.24 10.45
CA ILE A 270 -7.27 10.37 11.64
C ILE A 270 -6.99 11.69 12.34
N PHE A 271 -5.71 11.96 12.57
CA PHE A 271 -5.29 13.17 13.27
C PHE A 271 -5.69 14.42 12.50
N GLU A 272 -5.41 14.48 11.20
CA GLU A 272 -5.80 15.59 10.32
C GLU A 272 -7.31 15.81 10.28
N SER A 273 -8.07 14.73 10.13
CA SER A 273 -9.52 14.83 9.93
C SER A 273 -10.29 15.17 11.20
N ASN A 274 -9.80 14.75 12.38
CA ASN A 274 -10.61 14.77 13.60
C ASN A 274 -10.02 15.61 14.73
N PHE A 275 -8.71 15.88 14.75
CA PHE A 275 -8.04 16.51 15.88
C PHE A 275 -7.40 17.85 15.55
N ILE A 276 -6.74 18.03 14.41
CA ILE A 276 -6.06 19.27 14.05
C ILE A 276 -7.04 20.44 14.03
N GLY A 277 -6.79 21.43 14.87
CA GLY A 277 -7.60 22.64 14.98
C GLY A 277 -9.00 22.46 15.58
N LYS A 278 -9.36 21.22 16.01
CA LYS A 278 -10.69 20.88 16.54
C LYS A 278 -10.67 20.49 18.00
N THR A 279 -9.55 19.98 18.50
CA THR A 279 -9.42 19.48 19.87
C THR A 279 -8.37 20.29 20.62
N ASN A 280 -8.67 20.68 21.86
CA ASN A 280 -7.73 21.39 22.70
C ASN A 280 -6.59 20.46 23.15
N ASN A 281 -5.37 20.99 23.21
CA ASN A 281 -4.23 20.28 23.78
C ASN A 281 -4.23 20.39 25.31
N ASN A 282 -5.11 19.68 25.96
CA ASN A 282 -5.22 19.48 27.38
C ASN A 282 -5.39 17.99 27.71
N GLU A 283 -5.47 17.63 28.98
CA GLU A 283 -5.61 16.24 29.41
C GLU A 283 -6.84 15.55 28.81
N GLU A 284 -7.98 16.27 28.74
CA GLU A 284 -9.22 15.75 28.14
C GLU A 284 -9.05 15.49 26.62
N GLY A 285 -8.46 16.44 25.90
CA GLY A 285 -8.18 16.30 24.45
C GLY A 285 -7.21 15.15 24.14
N ARG A 286 -6.16 15.01 24.94
CA ARG A 286 -5.22 13.88 24.81
C ARG A 286 -5.87 12.53 25.14
N SER A 287 -6.76 12.50 26.14
CA SER A 287 -7.53 11.29 26.46
C SER A 287 -8.48 10.91 25.32
N LEU A 288 -9.10 11.89 24.66
CA LEU A 288 -9.96 11.65 23.48
C LEU A 288 -9.15 11.08 22.30
N LEU A 289 -7.96 11.62 22.04
CA LEU A 289 -7.04 11.09 21.03
C LEU A 289 -6.62 9.66 21.37
N LYS A 290 -6.25 9.38 22.63
CA LYS A 290 -5.90 8.02 23.08
C LYS A 290 -7.06 7.05 22.84
N ALA A 291 -8.28 7.42 23.20
CA ALA A 291 -9.45 6.57 23.01
C ALA A 291 -9.71 6.24 21.54
N ALA A 292 -9.57 7.23 20.63
CA ALA A 292 -9.71 7.01 19.19
C ALA A 292 -8.65 6.06 18.62
N LEU A 293 -7.38 6.20 19.04
CA LEU A 293 -6.30 5.31 18.65
C LEU A 293 -6.50 3.88 19.20
N VAL A 294 -6.92 3.75 20.46
CA VAL A 294 -7.23 2.44 21.06
C VAL A 294 -8.32 1.71 20.27
N ASP A 295 -9.38 2.40 19.86
CA ASP A 295 -10.46 1.79 19.04
C ASP A 295 -9.92 1.33 17.67
N TYR A 296 -9.09 2.13 17.03
CA TYR A 296 -8.42 1.78 15.77
C TYR A 296 -7.54 0.53 15.91
N PHE A 297 -6.65 0.47 16.91
CA PHE A 297 -5.75 -0.67 17.10
C PHE A 297 -6.49 -1.94 17.53
N ASN A 298 -7.56 -1.84 18.32
CA ASN A 298 -8.46 -2.96 18.62
C ASN A 298 -9.12 -3.50 17.33
N THR A 299 -9.50 -2.62 16.39
CA THR A 299 -10.01 -3.04 15.09
C THR A 299 -8.95 -3.80 14.31
N LEU A 300 -7.69 -3.32 14.26
CA LEU A 300 -6.58 -4.01 13.61
C LEU A 300 -6.28 -5.37 14.26
N GLN A 301 -6.36 -5.48 15.59
CA GLN A 301 -6.21 -6.75 16.29
C GLN A 301 -7.34 -7.72 15.96
N THR A 302 -8.57 -7.24 15.87
CA THR A 302 -9.74 -8.06 15.53
C THR A 302 -9.64 -8.66 14.13
N VAL A 303 -9.09 -7.91 13.15
CA VAL A 303 -8.88 -8.41 11.79
C VAL A 303 -7.57 -9.19 11.63
N GLY A 304 -6.76 -9.33 12.68
CA GLY A 304 -5.51 -10.09 12.68
C GLY A 304 -4.34 -9.41 11.97
N ALA A 305 -4.34 -8.09 11.87
CA ALA A 305 -3.20 -7.32 11.38
C ALA A 305 -2.10 -7.20 12.43
N ILE A 306 -2.48 -7.06 13.69
CA ILE A 306 -1.61 -7.02 14.88
C ILE A 306 -2.11 -7.99 15.93
N GLN A 307 -1.30 -8.23 16.97
CA GLN A 307 -1.66 -9.09 18.11
C GLN A 307 -1.15 -8.49 19.43
N ASN A 308 -1.70 -9.00 20.55
CA ASN A 308 -1.29 -8.65 21.93
C ASN A 308 -1.29 -7.13 22.20
N PHE A 309 -2.20 -6.40 21.56
CA PHE A 309 -2.31 -4.96 21.79
C PHE A 309 -3.15 -4.69 23.04
N GLU A 310 -2.64 -3.82 23.91
CA GLU A 310 -3.30 -3.33 25.12
C GLU A 310 -3.35 -1.80 25.12
N THR A 311 -4.26 -1.22 25.90
CA THR A 311 -4.43 0.26 25.98
C THR A 311 -3.16 0.98 26.45
N ASP A 312 -2.33 0.31 27.24
CA ASP A 312 -1.10 0.87 27.79
C ASP A 312 0.06 0.89 26.78
N ASP A 313 -0.10 0.20 25.64
CA ASP A 313 0.84 0.30 24.51
C ASP A 313 0.81 1.67 23.82
N ILE A 314 -0.21 2.50 24.11
CA ILE A 314 -0.31 3.88 23.65
C ILE A 314 -0.01 4.83 24.80
N THR A 315 1.03 5.63 24.63
CA THR A 315 1.31 6.77 25.52
C THR A 315 1.21 8.07 24.74
N ILE A 316 0.55 9.06 25.35
CA ILE A 316 0.41 10.41 24.78
C ILE A 316 0.89 11.41 25.84
N SER A 317 1.83 12.26 25.47
CA SER A 317 2.36 13.32 26.29
C SER A 317 2.32 14.67 25.58
N GLU A 318 2.55 15.72 26.33
CA GLU A 318 2.78 17.07 25.78
C GLU A 318 4.07 17.05 24.95
N GLY A 319 4.07 17.75 23.82
CA GLY A 319 5.27 18.04 23.06
C GLY A 319 5.96 19.32 23.57
N ASP A 320 7.08 19.67 22.94
CA ASP A 320 7.85 20.87 23.30
C ASP A 320 7.10 22.18 23.01
N ALA A 321 6.25 22.19 22.01
CA ALA A 321 5.38 23.33 21.68
C ALA A 321 3.99 23.16 22.32
N ILE A 322 3.35 24.29 22.69
CA ILE A 322 2.03 24.31 23.36
C ILE A 322 0.92 23.61 22.52
N ASP A 323 1.07 23.53 21.21
CA ASP A 323 0.15 22.92 20.26
C ASP A 323 0.59 21.53 19.82
N ALA A 324 1.70 21.02 20.38
CA ALA A 324 2.26 19.72 20.04
C ALA A 324 1.87 18.62 21.04
N VAL A 325 1.69 17.41 20.52
CA VAL A 325 1.56 16.17 21.28
C VAL A 325 2.55 15.14 20.77
N VAL A 326 3.10 14.34 21.67
CA VAL A 326 3.96 13.19 21.34
C VAL A 326 3.17 11.92 21.60
N VAL A 327 3.02 11.10 20.56
CA VAL A 327 2.33 9.80 20.62
C VAL A 327 3.35 8.70 20.39
N THR A 328 3.45 7.77 21.33
CA THR A 328 4.26 6.56 21.19
C THR A 328 3.34 5.35 21.22
N ILE A 329 3.51 4.45 20.26
CA ILE A 329 2.66 3.26 20.09
C ILE A 329 3.55 2.04 19.94
N ALA A 330 3.36 1.03 20.79
CA ALA A 330 3.99 -0.28 20.64
C ALA A 330 3.00 -1.23 19.94
N ILE A 331 3.44 -1.86 18.85
CA ILE A 331 2.61 -2.81 18.10
C ILE A 331 3.38 -4.08 17.79
N GLN A 332 2.66 -5.18 17.69
CA GLN A 332 3.18 -6.47 17.27
C GLN A 332 2.45 -6.95 16.01
N PRO A 333 2.98 -6.66 14.79
CA PRO A 333 2.36 -7.12 13.55
C PRO A 333 2.33 -8.64 13.46
N VAL A 334 1.26 -9.18 12.88
CA VAL A 334 1.10 -10.62 12.64
C VAL A 334 1.56 -10.96 11.22
N ASP A 335 2.38 -12.01 11.10
CA ASP A 335 2.78 -12.54 9.79
C ASP A 335 2.02 -13.82 9.42
N SER A 336 2.07 -14.21 8.14
CA SER A 336 1.46 -15.44 7.64
C SER A 336 2.31 -16.68 7.99
N ILE A 337 1.66 -17.83 8.12
CA ILE A 337 2.36 -19.11 8.15
C ILE A 337 2.83 -19.44 6.73
N GLU A 338 4.11 -19.32 6.46
CA GLU A 338 4.71 -19.53 5.13
C GLU A 338 5.70 -20.68 5.10
N LYS A 339 6.14 -21.19 6.28
CA LYS A 339 7.06 -22.32 6.42
C LYS A 339 6.53 -23.30 7.43
N ILE A 340 6.43 -24.57 7.05
CA ILE A 340 5.99 -25.67 7.92
C ILE A 340 7.11 -26.70 7.98
N TYR A 341 7.51 -27.10 9.19
CA TYR A 341 8.46 -28.17 9.44
C TYR A 341 7.71 -29.32 10.11
N ILE A 342 7.64 -30.47 9.46
CA ILE A 342 6.89 -31.65 9.92
C ILE A 342 7.86 -32.79 10.15
N THR A 343 7.82 -33.41 11.34
CA THR A 343 8.52 -34.68 11.64
C THR A 343 7.44 -35.74 11.82
N VAL A 344 7.50 -36.81 11.04
CA VAL A 344 6.62 -37.99 11.19
C VAL A 344 7.46 -39.11 11.81
N ASN A 345 7.10 -39.54 13.01
CA ASN A 345 7.71 -40.70 13.66
C ASN A 345 6.82 -41.92 13.43
N LEU A 346 7.38 -42.95 12.78
CA LEU A 346 6.71 -44.23 12.59
C LEU A 346 7.05 -45.13 13.81
N SER A 347 6.02 -45.65 14.45
CA SER A 347 6.14 -46.60 15.57
C SER A 347 5.89 -48.04 15.08
#